data_ed10568bfd164d00e0dd2f82578cd576
#
_entry.id   ed10568bfd164d00e0dd2f82578cd576
#
_cell.length_a   1.000
_cell.length_b   1.000
_cell.length_c   1.000
_cell.angle_alpha   90.00
_cell.angle_beta   90.00
_cell.angle_gamma   90.00
#
_symmetry.space_group_name_H-M   'P 1'
#
loop_
_entity.id
_entity.type
_entity.pdbx_description
1 polymer ?
#
loop_
_entity_poly.entity_id
_entity_poly.type
_entity_poly.pdbx_seq_one_letter_code
_entity_poly.pdbx_strand_id
1 'polypeptide(L)'
;MTSAAGPSARAPVDALDCRILLLLLTEPGIGVLGASRRLGVARGTVQARLDRLQRTGVLRSMAPDVDPAAIGYPVTAFCTLEIRQGRGGHSPVVDHLAAIPEVLEAHTITGSGDVLIRIVGRDNADLQRVIDRVVDDAHVTRASTVISLATRLDHRTIPLVEHLLDTSS
;
A
#
# COMPACT_ATOMS: atom_id res chain seq x y z
N MET A 1 -18.10 8.34 -3.88
CA MET A 1 -17.70 8.74 -5.25
C MET A 1 -16.25 9.20 -5.17
N THR A 2 -15.29 8.31 -5.28
CA THR A 2 -13.88 8.68 -5.41
C THR A 2 -13.41 8.19 -6.77
N SER A 3 -13.40 9.11 -7.72
CA SER A 3 -12.93 8.92 -9.09
C SER A 3 -11.49 8.43 -9.07
N ALA A 4 -11.21 7.34 -9.76
CA ALA A 4 -9.86 6.98 -10.15
C ALA A 4 -9.33 8.07 -11.09
N ALA A 5 -8.71 9.10 -10.51
CA ALA A 5 -7.97 10.10 -11.26
C ALA A 5 -6.84 9.37 -11.99
N GLY A 6 -6.86 9.39 -13.32
CA GLY A 6 -5.74 9.00 -14.15
C GLY A 6 -4.46 9.73 -13.72
N PRO A 7 -3.28 9.35 -14.24
CA PRO A 7 -2.01 9.92 -13.80
C PRO A 7 -1.98 11.42 -14.11
N SER A 8 -2.46 12.22 -13.14
CA SER A 8 -2.22 13.66 -13.11
C SER A 8 -0.69 13.84 -13.09
N ALA A 9 -0.16 14.73 -13.92
CA ALA A 9 1.26 15.09 -13.92
C ALA A 9 1.63 15.52 -12.49
N ARG A 10 2.18 14.58 -11.71
CA ARG A 10 2.60 14.83 -10.33
C ARG A 10 3.70 15.88 -10.38
N ALA A 11 3.58 16.92 -9.57
CA ALA A 11 4.67 17.87 -9.39
C ALA A 11 5.95 17.09 -9.04
N PRO A 12 7.08 17.32 -9.74
CA PRO A 12 8.30 16.57 -9.53
C PRO A 12 8.73 16.67 -8.07
N VAL A 13 9.14 15.53 -7.51
CA VAL A 13 9.75 15.45 -6.18
C VAL A 13 11.18 15.98 -6.33
N ASP A 14 11.55 17.03 -5.59
CA ASP A 14 12.89 17.61 -5.64
C ASP A 14 13.82 16.99 -4.57
N ALA A 15 15.11 17.36 -4.61
CA ALA A 15 16.11 16.84 -3.69
C ALA A 15 15.77 17.10 -2.20
N LEU A 16 15.14 18.24 -1.85
CA LEU A 16 14.73 18.51 -0.48
C LEU A 16 13.57 17.60 -0.08
N ASP A 17 12.62 17.34 -0.98
CA ASP A 17 11.53 16.40 -0.73
C ASP A 17 12.06 14.99 -0.48
N CYS A 18 13.02 14.52 -1.30
CA CYS A 18 13.66 13.22 -1.11
C CYS A 18 14.34 13.13 0.26
N ARG A 19 15.08 14.16 0.68
CA ARG A 19 15.72 14.20 2.00
C ARG A 19 14.69 14.17 3.14
N ILE A 20 13.57 14.90 3.01
CA ILE A 20 12.47 14.86 3.99
C ILE A 20 11.87 13.45 4.04
N LEU A 21 11.58 12.84 2.89
CA LEU A 21 11.02 11.49 2.82
C LEU A 21 11.95 10.45 3.43
N LEU A 22 13.25 10.47 3.08
CA LEU A 22 14.25 9.56 3.64
C LEU A 22 14.32 9.68 5.17
N LEU A 23 14.32 10.92 5.67
CA LEU A 23 14.37 11.16 7.11
C LEU A 23 13.14 10.60 7.84
N LEU A 24 11.94 10.76 7.28
CA LEU A 24 10.70 10.21 7.86
C LEU A 24 10.66 8.68 7.76
N LEU A 25 11.19 8.10 6.70
CA LEU A 25 11.23 6.64 6.51
C LEU A 25 12.24 5.96 7.43
N THR A 26 13.32 6.66 7.79
CA THR A 26 14.37 6.12 8.67
C THR A 26 14.17 6.49 10.15
N GLU A 27 13.52 7.60 10.43
CA GLU A 27 13.25 8.10 11.78
C GLU A 27 11.76 8.55 11.90
N PRO A 28 10.78 7.62 11.89
CA PRO A 28 9.34 7.98 11.84
C PRO A 28 8.87 8.89 12.98
N GLY A 29 9.55 8.86 14.12
CA GLY A 29 9.24 9.69 15.30
C GLY A 29 9.86 11.09 15.31
N ILE A 30 10.63 11.48 14.28
CA ILE A 30 11.45 12.72 14.32
C ILE A 30 10.61 14.01 14.40
N GLY A 31 9.41 14.01 13.83
CA GLY A 31 8.55 15.18 13.78
C GLY A 31 9.15 16.36 12.98
N VAL A 32 8.31 17.39 12.75
CA VAL A 32 8.70 18.54 11.89
C VAL A 32 9.87 19.34 12.46
N LEU A 33 9.93 19.53 13.78
CA LEU A 33 11.01 20.28 14.42
C LEU A 33 12.34 19.54 14.34
N GLY A 34 12.33 18.24 14.59
CA GLY A 34 13.52 17.39 14.45
C GLY A 34 14.02 17.36 13.01
N ALA A 35 13.13 17.19 12.04
CA ALA A 35 13.46 17.22 10.63
C ALA A 35 14.05 18.55 10.18
N SER A 36 13.48 19.68 10.63
CA SER A 36 14.01 21.03 10.33
C SER A 36 15.45 21.20 10.82
N ARG A 37 15.73 20.78 12.04
CA ARG A 37 17.10 20.83 12.63
C ARG A 37 18.09 19.93 11.89
N ARG A 38 17.66 18.70 11.57
CA ARG A 38 18.51 17.70 10.89
C ARG A 38 18.86 18.13 9.46
N LEU A 39 17.90 18.74 8.75
CA LEU A 39 18.05 19.18 7.36
C LEU A 39 18.61 20.60 7.21
N GLY A 40 18.72 21.37 8.31
CA GLY A 40 19.21 22.75 8.26
C GLY A 40 18.25 23.72 7.55
N VAL A 41 16.93 23.45 7.55
CA VAL A 41 15.92 24.28 6.90
C VAL A 41 14.88 24.79 7.89
N ALA A 42 14.19 25.88 7.57
CA ALA A 42 13.18 26.45 8.47
C ALA A 42 12.03 25.46 8.70
N ARG A 43 11.48 25.44 9.92
CA ARG A 43 10.32 24.58 10.29
C ARG A 43 9.14 24.73 9.33
N GLY A 44 8.82 25.99 8.96
CA GLY A 44 7.74 26.28 8.02
C GLY A 44 7.98 25.69 6.64
N THR A 45 9.24 25.61 6.19
CA THR A 45 9.62 24.96 4.92
C THR A 45 9.33 23.46 4.97
N VAL A 46 9.72 22.78 6.06
CA VAL A 46 9.44 21.34 6.22
C VAL A 46 7.93 21.10 6.24
N GLN A 47 7.17 21.89 7.02
CA GLN A 47 5.72 21.74 7.10
C GLN A 47 5.07 21.91 5.73
N ALA A 48 5.37 22.98 5.00
CA ALA A 48 4.79 23.25 3.69
C ALA A 48 5.10 22.14 2.68
N ARG A 49 6.32 21.53 2.76
CA ARG A 49 6.70 20.40 1.92
C ARG A 49 5.91 19.13 2.27
N LEU A 50 5.75 18.82 3.56
CA LEU A 50 4.93 17.69 4.02
C LEU A 50 3.47 17.82 3.57
N ASP A 51 2.88 19.01 3.76
CA ASP A 51 1.50 19.27 3.34
C ASP A 51 1.35 19.08 1.82
N ARG A 52 2.34 19.52 1.04
CA ARG A 52 2.37 19.31 -0.41
C ARG A 52 2.47 17.83 -0.76
N LEU A 53 3.41 17.10 -0.17
CA LEU A 53 3.64 15.67 -0.43
C LEU A 53 2.40 14.83 -0.08
N GLN A 54 1.70 15.17 1.01
CA GLN A 54 0.43 14.55 1.36
C GLN A 54 -0.68 14.90 0.37
N ARG A 55 -0.86 16.18 0.07
CA ARG A 55 -1.90 16.63 -0.87
C ARG A 55 -1.71 16.06 -2.28
N THR A 56 -0.48 15.86 -2.72
CA THR A 56 -0.17 15.26 -4.04
C THR A 56 -0.15 13.73 -4.01
N GLY A 57 -0.37 13.10 -2.86
CA GLY A 57 -0.38 11.65 -2.69
C GLY A 57 1.00 10.97 -2.80
N VAL A 58 2.10 11.74 -2.79
CA VAL A 58 3.46 11.21 -2.69
C VAL A 58 3.66 10.57 -1.32
N LEU A 59 3.31 11.30 -0.26
CA LEU A 59 3.23 10.77 1.09
C LEU A 59 1.78 10.37 1.38
N ARG A 60 1.49 9.07 1.34
CA ARG A 60 0.13 8.55 1.48
C ARG A 60 -0.35 8.53 2.93
N SER A 61 0.54 8.28 3.87
CA SER A 61 0.23 8.13 5.29
C SER A 61 1.44 8.45 6.15
N MET A 62 1.19 8.86 7.39
CA MET A 62 2.16 8.93 8.50
C MET A 62 1.84 7.86 9.55
N ALA A 63 0.91 6.94 9.25
CA ALA A 63 0.57 5.84 10.13
C ALA A 63 1.76 4.89 10.31
N PRO A 64 1.93 4.29 11.49
CA PRO A 64 2.92 3.25 11.71
C PRO A 64 2.65 2.05 10.80
N ASP A 65 3.69 1.37 10.40
CA ASP A 65 3.62 0.07 9.75
C ASP A 65 3.45 -1.00 10.85
N VAL A 66 2.48 -1.90 10.66
CA VAL A 66 2.15 -2.95 11.63
C VAL A 66 2.38 -4.30 10.98
N ASP A 67 3.23 -5.12 11.58
CA ASP A 67 3.46 -6.49 11.15
C ASP A 67 2.24 -7.38 11.51
N PRO A 68 1.52 -7.92 10.51
CA PRO A 68 0.38 -8.81 10.76
C PRO A 68 0.78 -10.06 11.57
N ALA A 69 1.98 -10.60 11.37
CA ALA A 69 2.44 -11.78 12.10
C ALA A 69 2.60 -11.48 13.60
N ALA A 70 3.12 -10.29 13.95
CA ALA A 70 3.30 -9.86 15.33
C ALA A 70 1.98 -9.66 16.07
N ILE A 71 0.88 -9.38 15.37
CA ILE A 71 -0.47 -9.25 15.94
C ILE A 71 -1.33 -10.51 15.79
N GLY A 72 -0.70 -11.66 15.45
CA GLY A 72 -1.35 -12.96 15.46
C GLY A 72 -1.85 -13.48 14.12
N TYR A 73 -1.42 -12.90 12.99
CA TYR A 73 -1.74 -13.35 11.63
C TYR A 73 -0.47 -13.74 10.84
N PRO A 74 0.21 -14.84 11.24
CA PRO A 74 1.50 -15.21 10.65
C PRO A 74 1.40 -15.84 9.25
N VAL A 75 0.21 -16.30 8.83
CA VAL A 75 0.04 -16.94 7.53
C VAL A 75 -0.33 -15.89 6.51
N THR A 76 0.49 -15.71 5.49
CA THR A 76 0.21 -14.81 4.36
C THR A 76 -0.05 -15.63 3.10
N ALA A 77 -1.06 -15.23 2.33
CA ALA A 77 -1.33 -15.81 1.02
C ALA A 77 -1.65 -14.72 -0.02
N PHE A 78 -1.39 -15.03 -1.29
CA PHE A 78 -1.80 -14.25 -2.44
C PHE A 78 -2.87 -15.01 -3.20
N CYS A 79 -4.00 -14.38 -3.45
CA CYS A 79 -5.10 -14.98 -4.17
C CYS A 79 -5.38 -14.18 -5.44
N THR A 80 -5.38 -14.88 -6.58
CA THR A 80 -5.77 -14.31 -7.87
C THR A 80 -7.23 -14.66 -8.11
N LEU A 81 -8.04 -13.65 -8.38
CA LEU A 81 -9.48 -13.77 -8.63
C LEU A 81 -9.78 -13.51 -10.10
N GLU A 82 -10.63 -14.33 -10.68
CA GLU A 82 -11.34 -14.03 -11.92
C GLU A 82 -12.72 -13.49 -11.56
N ILE A 83 -13.07 -12.33 -12.10
CA ILE A 83 -14.34 -11.68 -11.76
C ILE A 83 -15.23 -11.50 -13.00
N ARG A 84 -16.54 -11.65 -12.81
CA ARG A 84 -17.49 -11.31 -13.86
C ARG A 84 -17.60 -9.79 -13.94
N GLN A 85 -17.14 -9.22 -15.05
CA GLN A 85 -17.24 -7.77 -15.29
C GLN A 85 -18.72 -7.35 -15.37
N GLY A 86 -19.16 -6.53 -14.41
CA GLY A 86 -20.45 -5.85 -14.45
C GLY A 86 -20.36 -4.52 -15.22
N ARG A 87 -21.47 -4.08 -15.80
CA ARG A 87 -21.61 -2.73 -16.38
C ARG A 87 -21.65 -1.70 -15.24
N GLY A 88 -20.50 -1.07 -14.94
CA GLY A 88 -20.43 0.02 -13.96
C GLY A 88 -19.07 0.08 -13.28
N GLY A 89 -18.28 1.08 -13.59
CA GLY A 89 -16.88 1.28 -13.27
C GLY A 89 -16.41 1.18 -11.79
N HIS A 90 -17.26 0.75 -10.86
CA HIS A 90 -16.88 0.34 -9.50
C HIS A 90 -17.24 -1.13 -9.37
N SER A 91 -16.24 -1.96 -9.11
CA SER A 91 -16.48 -3.40 -8.95
C SER A 91 -17.10 -3.65 -7.57
N PRO A 92 -18.30 -4.21 -7.47
CA PRO A 92 -18.88 -4.64 -6.19
C PRO A 92 -17.95 -5.55 -5.39
N VAL A 93 -17.09 -6.29 -6.10
CA VAL A 93 -16.05 -7.15 -5.52
C VAL A 93 -15.07 -6.35 -4.65
N VAL A 94 -14.70 -5.12 -5.05
CA VAL A 94 -13.77 -4.30 -4.24
C VAL A 94 -14.40 -3.91 -2.90
N ASP A 95 -15.70 -3.57 -2.90
CA ASP A 95 -16.41 -3.23 -1.66
C ASP A 95 -16.55 -4.48 -0.76
N HIS A 96 -16.85 -5.64 -1.35
CA HIS A 96 -16.88 -6.92 -0.64
C HIS A 96 -15.51 -7.24 -0.01
N LEU A 97 -14.43 -7.16 -0.79
CA LEU A 97 -13.07 -7.42 -0.31
C LEU A 97 -12.66 -6.44 0.81
N ALA A 98 -13.02 -5.16 0.69
CA ALA A 98 -12.73 -4.15 1.70
C ALA A 98 -13.46 -4.38 3.04
N ALA A 99 -14.56 -5.14 3.03
CA ALA A 99 -15.29 -5.53 4.23
C ALA A 99 -14.66 -6.73 4.97
N ILE A 100 -13.64 -7.38 4.39
CA ILE A 100 -12.94 -8.53 4.99
C ILE A 100 -11.64 -8.01 5.63
N PRO A 101 -11.53 -7.97 6.97
CA PRO A 101 -10.36 -7.38 7.66
C PRO A 101 -9.02 -8.06 7.31
N GLU A 102 -9.07 -9.34 6.99
CA GLU A 102 -7.90 -10.14 6.63
C GLU A 102 -7.41 -9.90 5.20
N VAL A 103 -8.16 -9.14 4.37
CA VAL A 103 -7.71 -8.67 3.06
C VAL A 103 -6.92 -7.39 3.25
N LEU A 104 -5.61 -7.44 3.04
CA LEU A 104 -4.72 -6.31 3.28
C LEU A 104 -4.51 -5.45 2.03
N GLU A 105 -4.52 -6.06 0.84
CA GLU A 105 -4.29 -5.39 -0.44
C GLU A 105 -5.16 -6.00 -1.54
N ALA A 106 -5.57 -5.17 -2.50
CA ALA A 106 -6.23 -5.61 -3.72
C ALA A 106 -5.73 -4.80 -4.91
N HIS A 107 -5.32 -5.48 -5.97
CA HIS A 107 -4.76 -4.89 -7.18
C HIS A 107 -5.48 -5.44 -8.41
N THR A 108 -5.93 -4.57 -9.30
CA THR A 108 -6.32 -5.00 -10.64
C THR A 108 -5.07 -5.38 -11.40
N ILE A 109 -5.05 -6.55 -12.00
CA ILE A 109 -3.90 -7.09 -12.71
C ILE A 109 -4.23 -7.42 -14.16
N THR A 110 -3.20 -7.61 -14.96
CA THR A 110 -3.29 -8.19 -16.30
C THR A 110 -2.76 -9.62 -16.26
N GLY A 111 -3.23 -10.50 -17.16
CA GLY A 111 -2.76 -11.89 -17.26
C GLY A 111 -3.83 -12.90 -16.91
N SER A 112 -3.52 -13.88 -16.08
CA SER A 112 -4.38 -15.03 -15.77
C SER A 112 -5.50 -14.75 -14.76
N GLY A 113 -5.75 -13.51 -14.43
CA GLY A 113 -6.84 -13.11 -13.53
C GLY A 113 -7.08 -11.61 -13.61
N ASP A 114 -8.10 -11.13 -12.90
CA ASP A 114 -8.53 -9.74 -12.92
C ASP A 114 -8.06 -8.97 -11.68
N VAL A 115 -8.05 -9.64 -10.52
CA VAL A 115 -7.68 -9.03 -9.23
C VAL A 115 -6.72 -9.95 -8.48
N LEU A 116 -5.61 -9.38 -8.00
CA LEU A 116 -4.69 -10.01 -7.04
C LEU A 116 -4.93 -9.39 -5.67
N ILE A 117 -5.12 -10.24 -4.66
CA ILE A 117 -5.26 -9.82 -3.27
C ILE A 117 -4.17 -10.44 -2.40
N ARG A 118 -3.74 -9.69 -1.36
CA ARG A 118 -2.96 -10.24 -0.26
C ARG A 118 -3.87 -10.42 0.95
N ILE A 119 -3.90 -11.65 1.45
CA ILE A 119 -4.71 -12.03 2.62
C ILE A 119 -3.82 -12.62 3.71
N VAL A 120 -4.29 -12.54 4.95
CA VAL A 120 -3.61 -13.11 6.11
C VAL A 120 -4.56 -13.99 6.92
N GLY A 121 -4.00 -14.93 7.68
CA GLY A 121 -4.74 -15.79 8.59
C GLY A 121 -3.89 -16.14 9.81
N ARG A 122 -4.55 -16.54 10.90
CA ARG A 122 -3.89 -16.99 12.13
C ARG A 122 -3.24 -18.35 11.98
N ASP A 123 -3.86 -19.18 11.14
CA ASP A 123 -3.41 -20.53 10.77
C ASP A 123 -4.02 -20.92 9.41
N ASN A 124 -3.76 -22.14 8.95
CA ASN A 124 -4.29 -22.61 7.67
C ASN A 124 -5.83 -22.78 7.69
N ALA A 125 -6.43 -23.12 8.82
CA ALA A 125 -7.89 -23.25 8.93
C ALA A 125 -8.55 -21.88 8.87
N ASP A 126 -7.96 -20.89 9.54
CA ASP A 126 -8.40 -19.50 9.50
C ASP A 126 -8.23 -18.91 8.07
N LEU A 127 -7.10 -19.19 7.41
CA LEU A 127 -6.87 -18.80 6.03
C LEU A 127 -7.95 -19.38 5.08
N GLN A 128 -8.32 -20.65 5.25
CA GLN A 128 -9.39 -21.27 4.47
C GLN A 128 -10.72 -20.52 4.68
N ARG A 129 -11.06 -20.18 5.91
CA ARG A 129 -12.25 -19.40 6.23
C ARG A 129 -12.25 -18.03 5.56
N VAL A 130 -11.08 -17.38 5.49
CA VAL A 130 -10.92 -16.10 4.78
C VAL A 130 -11.15 -16.28 3.27
N ILE A 131 -10.57 -17.33 2.69
CA ILE A 131 -10.75 -17.65 1.26
C ILE A 131 -12.23 -17.90 0.95
N ASP A 132 -12.91 -18.67 1.80
CA ASP A 132 -14.36 -18.96 1.63
C ASP A 132 -15.16 -17.66 1.62
N ARG A 133 -14.85 -16.70 2.51
CA ARG A 133 -15.49 -15.37 2.51
C ARG A 133 -15.17 -14.57 1.25
N VAL A 134 -13.95 -14.63 0.76
CA VAL A 134 -13.54 -13.93 -0.48
C VAL A 134 -14.33 -14.43 -1.68
N VAL A 135 -14.57 -15.73 -1.79
CA VAL A 135 -15.30 -16.34 -2.93
C VAL A 135 -16.81 -16.34 -2.77
N ASP A 136 -17.34 -15.92 -1.62
CA ASP A 136 -18.80 -15.83 -1.37
C ASP A 136 -19.48 -14.67 -2.12
N ASP A 137 -18.74 -13.88 -2.90
CA ASP A 137 -19.30 -12.86 -3.78
C ASP A 137 -19.68 -13.47 -5.14
N ALA A 138 -20.92 -13.19 -5.58
CA ALA A 138 -21.48 -13.72 -6.83
C ALA A 138 -20.71 -13.30 -8.11
N HIS A 139 -19.87 -12.28 -8.02
CA HIS A 139 -19.05 -11.83 -9.13
C HIS A 139 -17.70 -12.55 -9.19
N VAL A 140 -17.26 -13.22 -8.12
CA VAL A 140 -16.04 -14.04 -8.14
C VAL A 140 -16.36 -15.37 -8.80
N THR A 141 -15.77 -15.62 -9.97
CA THR A 141 -16.01 -16.84 -10.74
C THR A 141 -14.97 -17.93 -10.47
N ARG A 142 -13.75 -17.49 -10.10
CA ARG A 142 -12.66 -18.40 -9.79
C ARG A 142 -11.66 -17.71 -8.84
N ALA A 143 -11.06 -18.49 -7.96
CA ALA A 143 -9.95 -18.08 -7.11
C ALA A 143 -8.80 -19.07 -7.21
N SER A 144 -7.57 -18.56 -7.27
CA SER A 144 -6.34 -19.37 -7.21
C SER A 144 -5.45 -18.76 -6.12
N THR A 145 -5.15 -19.57 -5.10
CA THR A 145 -4.41 -19.09 -3.91
C THR A 145 -3.04 -19.76 -3.83
N VAL A 146 -2.02 -18.96 -3.53
CA VAL A 146 -0.67 -19.42 -3.19
C VAL A 146 -0.31 -18.92 -1.80
N ILE A 147 0.20 -19.82 -0.95
CA ILE A 147 0.65 -19.46 0.40
C ILE A 147 2.11 -19.01 0.31
N SER A 148 2.42 -17.86 0.93
CA SER A 148 3.79 -17.38 1.09
C SER A 148 4.50 -18.23 2.17
N LEU A 149 5.54 -18.95 1.78
CA LEU A 149 6.33 -19.72 2.73
C LEU A 149 7.26 -18.85 3.57
N ALA A 150 7.74 -17.75 3.00
CA ALA A 150 8.55 -16.76 3.68
C ALA A 150 8.60 -15.45 2.86
N THR A 151 8.51 -14.31 3.53
CA THR A 151 8.84 -13.02 2.94
C THR A 151 10.36 -12.89 2.89
N ARG A 152 10.93 -12.71 1.70
CA ARG A 152 12.37 -12.56 1.49
C ARG A 152 12.79 -11.11 1.38
N LEU A 153 11.85 -10.25 1.04
CA LEU A 153 12.04 -8.82 0.91
C LEU A 153 10.69 -8.15 1.25
N ASP A 154 10.68 -7.38 2.32
CA ASP A 154 9.50 -6.61 2.71
C ASP A 154 9.26 -5.44 1.76
N HIS A 155 8.02 -4.94 1.74
CA HIS A 155 7.70 -3.73 0.99
C HIS A 155 8.56 -2.57 1.48
N ARG A 156 9.30 -1.95 0.56
CA ARG A 156 10.24 -0.86 0.88
C ARG A 156 10.25 0.20 -0.21
N THR A 157 10.31 1.45 0.19
CA THR A 157 10.40 2.60 -0.72
C THR A 157 11.70 3.39 -0.55
N ILE A 158 12.46 3.14 0.52
CA ILE A 158 13.73 3.84 0.81
C ILE A 158 14.69 3.79 -0.39
N PRO A 159 15.04 2.62 -0.97
CA PRO A 159 15.98 2.59 -2.09
C PRO A 159 15.50 3.34 -3.34
N LEU A 160 14.17 3.42 -3.53
CA LEU A 160 13.59 4.16 -4.63
C LEU A 160 13.74 5.68 -4.43
N VAL A 161 13.57 6.16 -3.20
CA VAL A 161 13.75 7.58 -2.85
C VAL A 161 15.24 7.98 -2.91
N GLU A 162 16.15 7.10 -2.47
CA GLU A 162 17.60 7.28 -2.60
C GLU A 162 18.00 7.42 -4.07
N HIS A 163 17.53 6.52 -4.93
CA HIS A 163 17.80 6.58 -6.36
C HIS A 163 17.30 7.88 -7.01
N LEU A 164 16.10 8.36 -6.60
CA LEU A 164 15.59 9.66 -7.06
C LEU A 164 16.48 10.82 -6.62
N LEU A 165 17.01 10.79 -5.41
CA LEU A 165 17.90 11.81 -4.89
C LEU A 165 19.20 11.87 -5.69
N ASP A 166 19.81 10.71 -6.00
CA ASP A 166 21.05 10.60 -6.76
C ASP A 166 20.89 11.10 -8.20
N THR A 167 19.73 10.87 -8.81
CA THR A 167 19.43 11.31 -10.20
C THR A 167 18.99 12.78 -10.30
N SER A 168 18.69 13.42 -9.16
CA SER A 168 18.24 14.82 -9.08
C SER A 168 19.39 15.78 -8.70
N SER A 169 20.60 15.26 -8.50
CA SER A 169 21.83 16.00 -8.19
C SER A 169 22.64 16.19 -9.46
#